data_dfc5fd1e57163e544baf5f09e24fdf34
#
_entry.id   dfc5fd1e57163e544baf5f09e24fdf34
#
_cell.length_a   1.000
_cell.length_b   1.000
_cell.length_c   1.000
_cell.angle_alpha   90.00
_cell.angle_beta   90.00
_cell.angle_gamma   90.00
#
_symmetry.space_group_name_H-M   'P 1'
#
loop_
_entity.id
_entity.type
_entity.pdbx_description
1 polymer ?
#
loop_
_entity_poly.entity_id
_entity_poly.type
_entity_poly.pdbx_seq_one_letter_code
_entity_poly.pdbx_strand_id
1 'polypeptide(L)'
;MWELITSRPRHCLKIGAKALAWGEAVRTWRGRYRYRCALLPTPAGAIKLSPMDLNLTDMSAVESRLRSLAGPSRDLRFAGRVWLAGIPRPIVLLLPDLSVRATVLQLEQFPSREEEQEALLRWRLGQEQLLPLAGAKIVWQVFPSYGAGDERAHAVLVVAIQEAILKQYESLCESVGLLPQEVGVTSFRLFNLWLKAAGGRKRLGRDLLW
;
A
#
# COMPACT_ATOMS: atom_id res chain seq x y z
N MET A 1 11.73 24.48 -3.04
CA MET A 1 10.96 24.28 -1.79
C MET A 1 10.25 22.90 -1.76
N TRP A 2 10.69 21.92 -2.56
CA TRP A 2 10.11 20.56 -2.67
C TRP A 2 10.97 19.46 -2.05
N GLU A 3 12.17 19.77 -1.56
CA GLU A 3 13.10 18.78 -1.00
C GLU A 3 12.85 18.37 0.47
N LEU A 4 11.89 18.99 1.15
CA LEU A 4 11.60 18.68 2.57
C LEU A 4 10.66 17.48 2.77
N ILE A 5 10.16 16.83 1.70
CA ILE A 5 9.16 15.74 1.79
C ILE A 5 9.76 14.37 1.45
N THR A 6 11.06 14.26 1.23
CA THR A 6 11.71 12.99 0.81
C THR A 6 12.07 12.04 1.96
N SER A 7 11.69 12.33 3.20
CA SER A 7 11.85 11.34 4.27
C SER A 7 10.72 10.32 4.19
N ARG A 8 11.09 9.05 4.04
CA ARG A 8 10.13 7.92 4.07
C ARG A 8 9.21 8.04 5.27
N PRO A 9 7.89 7.79 5.10
CA PRO A 9 6.94 7.84 6.20
C PRO A 9 7.39 6.95 7.36
N ARG A 10 7.30 7.47 8.59
CA ARG A 10 7.65 6.72 9.81
C ARG A 10 6.46 6.00 10.40
N HIS A 11 5.29 6.20 9.83
CA HIS A 11 4.04 5.62 10.28
C HIS A 11 3.48 4.71 9.19
N CYS A 12 2.87 3.63 9.61
CA CYS A 12 2.21 2.67 8.75
C CYS A 12 0.83 2.37 9.33
N LEU A 13 -0.18 2.46 8.49
CA LEU A 13 -1.56 2.10 8.83
C LEU A 13 -1.98 0.93 7.95
N LYS A 14 -2.40 -0.16 8.58
CA LYS A 14 -3.11 -1.26 7.91
C LYS A 14 -4.58 -1.19 8.25
N ILE A 15 -5.42 -1.18 7.24
CA ILE A 15 -6.88 -1.25 7.38
C ILE A 15 -7.32 -2.65 6.97
N GLY A 16 -8.05 -3.34 7.83
CA GLY A 16 -8.56 -4.69 7.56
C GLY A 16 -9.96 -4.89 8.12
N ALA A 17 -10.70 -5.87 7.58
CA ALA A 17 -12.07 -6.15 8.01
C ALA A 17 -12.19 -6.54 9.49
N LYS A 18 -11.15 -7.15 10.06
CA LYS A 18 -11.15 -7.61 11.46
C LYS A 18 -10.40 -6.67 12.41
N ALA A 19 -9.38 -5.98 11.91
CA ALA A 19 -8.53 -5.14 12.75
C ALA A 19 -7.86 -4.02 11.95
N LEU A 20 -7.70 -2.88 12.65
CA LEU A 20 -6.85 -1.77 12.26
C LEU A 20 -5.52 -1.93 12.97
N ALA A 21 -4.41 -1.79 12.26
CA ALA A 21 -3.09 -1.85 12.86
C ALA A 21 -2.31 -0.57 12.55
N TRP A 22 -1.65 -0.06 13.58
CA TRP A 22 -0.79 1.12 13.51
C TRP A 22 0.64 0.73 13.83
N GLY A 23 1.57 1.16 13.01
CA GLY A 23 3.00 1.02 13.23
C GLY A 23 3.69 2.37 13.23
N GLU A 24 4.62 2.56 14.15
CA GLU A 24 5.44 3.77 14.25
C GLU A 24 6.91 3.41 14.41
N ALA A 25 7.77 4.04 13.62
CA ALA A 25 9.23 3.97 13.77
C ALA A 25 9.74 5.23 14.46
N VAL A 26 10.13 5.12 15.74
CA VAL A 26 10.66 6.22 16.55
C VAL A 26 12.17 6.15 16.57
N ARG A 27 12.83 7.23 16.13
CA ARG A 27 14.28 7.32 16.24
C ARG A 27 14.68 7.66 17.68
N THR A 28 15.53 6.82 18.27
CA THR A 28 16.09 7.07 19.61
C THR A 28 17.20 8.12 19.51
N TRP A 29 17.57 8.71 20.66
CA TRP A 29 18.68 9.68 20.75
C TRP A 29 20.03 9.08 20.29
N ARG A 30 20.21 7.74 20.37
CA ARG A 30 21.41 7.02 19.88
C ARG A 30 21.33 6.68 18.37
N GLY A 31 20.37 7.25 17.63
CA GLY A 31 20.22 7.02 16.20
C GLY A 31 19.57 5.68 15.80
N ARG A 32 19.25 4.81 16.76
CA ARG A 32 18.56 3.54 16.52
C ARG A 32 17.05 3.78 16.37
N TYR A 33 16.37 2.87 15.65
CA TYR A 33 14.91 2.88 15.58
C TYR A 33 14.31 1.95 16.64
N ARG A 34 13.25 2.42 17.28
CA ARG A 34 12.34 1.63 18.10
C ARG A 34 11.00 1.59 17.39
N TYR A 35 10.42 0.41 17.28
CA TYR A 35 9.13 0.22 16.66
C TYR A 35 8.05 0.10 17.73
N ARG A 36 6.93 0.78 17.50
CA ARG A 36 5.72 0.66 18.29
C ARG A 36 4.62 0.17 17.38
N CYS A 37 3.83 -0.78 17.87
CA CYS A 37 2.68 -1.31 17.14
C CYS A 37 1.47 -1.26 18.05
N ALA A 38 0.32 -0.92 17.49
CA ALA A 38 -0.96 -0.95 18.17
C ALA A 38 -1.98 -1.62 17.24
N LEU A 39 -2.91 -2.35 17.82
CA LEU A 39 -3.94 -3.07 17.10
C LEU A 39 -5.29 -2.79 17.79
N LEU A 40 -6.30 -2.44 16.99
CA LEU A 40 -7.67 -2.31 17.47
C LEU A 40 -8.61 -3.13 16.58
N PRO A 41 -9.64 -3.77 17.17
CA PRO A 41 -10.64 -4.44 16.37
C PRO A 41 -11.42 -3.43 15.53
N THR A 42 -11.65 -3.79 14.27
CA THR A 42 -12.56 -3.05 13.39
C THR A 42 -13.99 -3.25 13.89
N PRO A 43 -14.85 -2.21 13.89
CA PRO A 43 -16.26 -2.38 14.21
C PRO A 43 -16.91 -3.42 13.31
N ALA A 44 -17.76 -4.28 13.89
CA ALA A 44 -18.39 -5.36 13.16
C ALA A 44 -19.23 -4.80 11.99
N GLY A 45 -19.05 -5.36 10.81
CA GLY A 45 -19.78 -4.97 9.60
C GLY A 45 -19.36 -3.63 8.99
N ALA A 46 -18.48 -2.85 9.61
CA ALA A 46 -18.08 -1.54 9.08
C ALA A 46 -17.17 -1.61 7.84
N ILE A 47 -16.52 -2.73 7.61
CA ILE A 47 -15.70 -2.98 6.42
C ILE A 47 -16.11 -4.30 5.78
N LYS A 48 -16.53 -4.23 4.51
CA LYS A 48 -16.84 -5.38 3.66
C LYS A 48 -15.88 -5.38 2.47
N LEU A 49 -14.90 -6.26 2.49
CA LEU A 49 -13.87 -6.30 1.47
C LEU A 49 -14.40 -6.81 0.14
N SER A 50 -14.26 -6.02 -0.90
CA SER A 50 -14.60 -6.33 -2.28
C SER A 50 -13.66 -5.57 -3.21
N PRO A 51 -13.21 -6.15 -4.31
CA PRO A 51 -12.47 -5.42 -5.33
C PRO A 51 -13.38 -4.62 -6.27
N MET A 52 -14.70 -4.79 -6.17
CA MET A 52 -15.71 -4.23 -7.07
C MET A 52 -16.56 -3.15 -6.40
N ASP A 53 -16.81 -3.29 -5.10
CA ASP A 53 -17.73 -2.43 -4.36
C ASP A 53 -16.97 -1.61 -3.33
N LEU A 54 -17.57 -0.49 -2.91
CA LEU A 54 -17.03 0.30 -1.81
C LEU A 54 -16.90 -0.55 -0.55
N ASN A 55 -15.72 -0.48 0.07
CA ASN A 55 -15.37 -1.37 1.17
C ASN A 55 -15.78 -0.85 2.55
N LEU A 56 -15.78 0.47 2.74
CA LEU A 56 -16.14 1.10 4.02
C LEU A 56 -17.64 1.36 4.02
N THR A 57 -18.39 0.51 4.72
CA THR A 57 -19.85 0.58 4.86
C THR A 57 -20.27 1.54 5.98
N ASP A 58 -19.46 1.65 7.03
CA ASP A 58 -19.61 2.63 8.12
C ASP A 58 -18.29 3.36 8.34
N MET A 59 -18.10 4.44 7.57
CA MET A 59 -16.87 5.24 7.62
C MET A 59 -16.72 5.92 8.99
N SER A 60 -17.81 6.36 9.62
CA SER A 60 -17.77 7.09 10.88
C SER A 60 -17.30 6.21 12.04
N ALA A 61 -17.74 4.96 12.08
CA ALA A 61 -17.30 3.99 13.08
C ALA A 61 -15.82 3.65 12.92
N VAL A 62 -15.34 3.47 11.68
CA VAL A 62 -13.92 3.21 11.39
C VAL A 62 -13.07 4.44 11.72
N GLU A 63 -13.53 5.63 11.37
CA GLU A 63 -12.85 6.90 11.68
C GLU A 63 -12.65 7.10 13.18
N SER A 64 -13.68 6.87 13.98
CA SER A 64 -13.61 6.94 15.44
C SER A 64 -12.53 6.01 16.00
N ARG A 65 -12.46 4.77 15.51
CA ARG A 65 -11.41 3.81 15.90
C ARG A 65 -10.03 4.24 15.43
N LEU A 66 -9.94 4.78 14.23
CA LEU A 66 -8.67 5.24 13.66
C LEU A 66 -8.13 6.44 14.44
N ARG A 67 -8.98 7.39 14.86
CA ARG A 67 -8.60 8.51 15.73
C ARG A 67 -8.02 8.02 17.07
N SER A 68 -8.63 7.02 17.70
CA SER A 68 -8.10 6.47 18.93
C SER A 68 -6.79 5.69 18.74
N LEU A 69 -6.59 5.05 17.58
CA LEU A 69 -5.40 4.29 17.25
C LEU A 69 -4.20 5.19 16.89
N ALA A 70 -4.42 6.16 16.03
CA ALA A 70 -3.37 7.09 15.58
C ALA A 70 -2.96 8.09 16.68
N GLY A 71 -3.82 8.27 17.68
CA GLY A 71 -3.65 9.28 18.72
C GLY A 71 -3.77 10.69 18.17
N PRO A 72 -3.73 11.71 19.02
CA PRO A 72 -3.71 13.10 18.58
C PRO A 72 -2.48 13.33 17.70
N SER A 73 -2.63 14.15 16.67
CA SER A 73 -1.47 14.69 15.96
C SER A 73 -0.53 15.27 17.00
N ARG A 74 0.65 14.67 17.17
CA ARG A 74 1.65 15.24 18.06
C ARG A 74 2.07 16.55 17.44
N ASP A 75 1.56 17.64 17.99
CA ASP A 75 2.09 18.95 17.71
C ASP A 75 3.60 18.86 17.89
N LEU A 76 4.33 19.16 16.83
CA LEU A 76 5.79 19.31 16.93
C LEU A 76 6.03 20.53 17.83
N ARG A 77 6.11 20.30 19.14
CA ARG A 77 6.56 21.30 20.10
C ARG A 77 8.05 21.51 19.86
N PHE A 78 8.37 22.42 18.97
CA PHE A 78 9.69 22.96 18.84
C PHE A 78 9.71 24.28 19.60
N ALA A 79 10.53 24.38 20.66
CA ALA A 79 10.80 25.59 21.43
C ALA A 79 9.56 26.32 21.99
N GLY A 80 8.55 25.58 22.49
CA GLY A 80 7.40 26.21 23.18
C GLY A 80 6.40 26.94 22.28
N ARG A 81 6.53 26.89 20.96
CA ARG A 81 5.59 27.47 19.98
C ARG A 81 4.88 26.37 19.20
N VAL A 82 3.56 26.34 19.30
CA VAL A 82 2.68 25.48 18.48
C VAL A 82 2.56 26.13 17.10
N TRP A 83 3.49 25.83 16.18
CA TRP A 83 3.48 26.43 14.82
C TRP A 83 2.91 25.52 13.75
N LEU A 84 2.58 24.27 14.06
CA LEU A 84 2.23 23.27 13.07
C LEU A 84 1.00 22.43 13.47
N ALA A 85 0.05 23.03 14.15
CA ALA A 85 -1.29 22.44 14.28
C ALA A 85 -1.92 22.35 12.89
N GLY A 86 -2.22 21.13 12.42
CA GLY A 86 -2.92 20.93 11.16
C GLY A 86 -2.08 20.37 10.01
N ILE A 87 -0.76 20.10 10.18
CA ILE A 87 0.00 19.39 9.13
C ILE A 87 -0.38 17.91 9.16
N PRO A 88 -0.91 17.36 8.05
CA PRO A 88 -1.24 15.95 7.97
C PRO A 88 0.00 15.07 8.20
N ARG A 89 -0.17 14.01 8.96
CA ARG A 89 0.90 13.05 9.26
C ARG A 89 1.12 12.12 8.07
N PRO A 90 2.33 12.09 7.47
CA PRO A 90 2.61 11.18 6.37
C PRO A 90 2.63 9.73 6.84
N ILE A 91 1.97 8.87 6.08
CA ILE A 91 1.86 7.44 6.38
C ILE A 91 2.10 6.57 5.14
N VAL A 92 2.48 5.32 5.39
CA VAL A 92 2.29 4.21 4.46
C VAL A 92 0.93 3.60 4.74
N LEU A 93 0.03 3.60 3.77
CA LEU A 93 -1.27 2.96 3.85
C LEU A 93 -1.17 1.55 3.28
N LEU A 94 -1.56 0.54 4.07
CA LEU A 94 -1.64 -0.84 3.63
C LEU A 94 -3.09 -1.26 3.43
N LEU A 95 -3.42 -1.47 2.17
CA LEU A 95 -4.74 -1.94 1.75
C LEU A 95 -4.90 -3.44 2.02
N PRO A 96 -6.13 -3.90 2.29
CA PRO A 96 -6.44 -5.33 2.34
C PRO A 96 -6.25 -5.98 0.96
N ASP A 97 -5.77 -7.21 0.93
CA ASP A 97 -5.54 -7.96 -0.30
C ASP A 97 -6.82 -8.16 -1.13
N LEU A 98 -7.95 -8.34 -0.47
CA LEU A 98 -9.25 -8.53 -1.14
C LEU A 98 -9.84 -7.26 -1.75
N SER A 99 -9.25 -6.09 -1.51
CA SER A 99 -9.66 -4.83 -2.14
C SER A 99 -9.03 -4.60 -3.51
N VAL A 100 -8.09 -5.46 -3.91
CA VAL A 100 -7.36 -5.37 -5.17
C VAL A 100 -7.49 -6.65 -5.98
N ARG A 101 -7.15 -6.57 -7.25
CA ARG A 101 -6.87 -7.72 -8.11
C ARG A 101 -5.40 -7.72 -8.48
N ALA A 102 -4.77 -8.88 -8.38
CA ALA A 102 -3.39 -9.06 -8.78
C ALA A 102 -3.30 -10.28 -9.70
N THR A 103 -2.55 -10.14 -10.78
CA THR A 103 -2.28 -11.22 -11.73
C THR A 103 -0.84 -11.11 -12.24
N VAL A 104 -0.30 -12.23 -12.73
CA VAL A 104 0.98 -12.25 -13.41
C VAL A 104 0.74 -12.58 -14.87
N LEU A 105 1.09 -11.66 -15.74
CA LEU A 105 1.00 -11.83 -17.19
C LEU A 105 2.36 -12.27 -17.73
N GLN A 106 2.33 -13.26 -18.63
CA GLN A 106 3.50 -13.63 -19.43
C GLN A 106 3.37 -12.96 -20.80
N LEU A 107 4.35 -12.12 -21.15
CA LEU A 107 4.36 -11.33 -22.37
C LEU A 107 5.66 -11.59 -23.13
N GLU A 108 5.56 -11.99 -24.41
CA GLU A 108 6.73 -12.20 -25.27
C GLU A 108 7.43 -10.87 -25.58
N GLN A 109 6.67 -9.80 -25.69
CA GLN A 109 7.16 -8.45 -25.94
C GLN A 109 6.51 -7.48 -24.96
N PHE A 110 7.31 -6.60 -24.39
CA PHE A 110 6.84 -5.55 -23.50
C PHE A 110 7.37 -4.21 -23.99
N PRO A 111 6.49 -3.24 -24.27
CA PRO A 111 6.89 -1.94 -24.80
C PRO A 111 7.85 -1.21 -23.85
N SER A 112 8.66 -0.31 -24.38
CA SER A 112 9.56 0.53 -23.59
C SER A 112 8.89 1.79 -23.02
N ARG A 113 7.80 2.25 -23.67
CA ARG A 113 7.06 3.45 -23.24
C ARG A 113 5.96 3.10 -22.26
N GLU A 114 5.88 3.85 -21.18
CA GLU A 114 4.92 3.60 -20.08
C GLU A 114 3.46 3.63 -20.56
N GLU A 115 3.12 4.55 -21.45
CA GLU A 115 1.76 4.66 -22.01
C GLU A 115 1.37 3.42 -22.83
N GLU A 116 2.31 2.89 -23.62
CA GLU A 116 2.09 1.66 -24.41
C GLU A 116 2.03 0.43 -23.50
N GLN A 117 2.82 0.41 -22.42
CA GLN A 117 2.76 -0.63 -21.39
C GLN A 117 1.39 -0.64 -20.74
N GLU A 118 0.90 0.51 -20.28
CA GLU A 118 -0.41 0.61 -19.65
C GLU A 118 -1.53 0.18 -20.59
N ALA A 119 -1.51 0.62 -21.84
CA ALA A 119 -2.49 0.26 -22.85
C ALA A 119 -2.52 -1.25 -23.09
N LEU A 120 -1.35 -1.89 -23.26
CA LEU A 120 -1.22 -3.33 -23.42
C LEU A 120 -1.78 -4.10 -22.22
N LEU A 121 -1.41 -3.66 -20.99
CA LEU A 121 -1.86 -4.30 -19.76
C LEU A 121 -3.37 -4.16 -19.57
N ARG A 122 -3.94 -2.98 -19.84
CA ARG A 122 -5.39 -2.76 -19.81
C ARG A 122 -6.12 -3.67 -20.81
N TRP A 123 -5.61 -3.78 -22.03
CA TRP A 123 -6.20 -4.68 -23.03
C TRP A 123 -6.17 -6.14 -22.57
N ARG A 124 -5.04 -6.62 -22.04
CA ARG A 124 -4.92 -8.00 -21.53
C ARG A 124 -5.84 -8.27 -20.34
N LEU A 125 -5.86 -7.38 -19.35
CA LEU A 125 -6.75 -7.51 -18.20
C LEU A 125 -8.23 -7.49 -18.59
N GLY A 126 -8.59 -6.72 -19.63
CA GLY A 126 -9.94 -6.68 -20.16
C GLY A 126 -10.37 -8.01 -20.77
N GLN A 127 -9.45 -8.74 -21.39
CA GLN A 127 -9.72 -10.07 -21.92
C GLN A 127 -9.95 -11.12 -20.82
N GLU A 128 -9.21 -11.00 -19.72
CA GLU A 128 -9.36 -11.92 -18.58
C GLU A 128 -10.58 -11.61 -17.70
N GLN A 129 -11.30 -10.52 -17.96
CA GLN A 129 -12.50 -10.08 -17.23
C GLN A 129 -12.34 -10.02 -15.71
N LEU A 130 -11.12 -9.81 -15.23
CA LEU A 130 -10.78 -9.86 -13.80
C LEU A 130 -11.37 -8.70 -13.01
N LEU A 131 -11.57 -7.55 -13.67
CA LEU A 131 -12.07 -6.31 -13.07
C LEU A 131 -12.61 -5.40 -14.17
N PRO A 132 -13.70 -4.64 -13.96
CA PRO A 132 -14.04 -3.51 -14.83
C PRO A 132 -12.89 -2.52 -14.84
N LEU A 133 -12.28 -2.30 -16.01
CA LEU A 133 -11.11 -1.43 -16.12
C LEU A 133 -11.48 0.05 -16.19
N ALA A 134 -12.76 0.36 -16.41
CA ALA A 134 -13.26 1.72 -16.33
C ALA A 134 -13.11 2.22 -14.89
N GLY A 135 -12.34 3.30 -14.69
CA GLY A 135 -12.04 3.85 -13.37
C GLY A 135 -11.13 2.99 -12.49
N ALA A 136 -10.43 2.00 -13.05
CA ALA A 136 -9.42 1.26 -12.33
C ALA A 136 -8.04 1.92 -12.46
N LYS A 137 -7.36 2.05 -11.34
CA LYS A 137 -5.93 2.37 -11.28
C LYS A 137 -5.13 1.07 -11.34
N ILE A 138 -4.15 1.00 -12.23
CA ILE A 138 -3.25 -0.14 -12.36
C ILE A 138 -1.81 0.28 -12.06
N VAL A 139 -1.08 -0.62 -11.43
CA VAL A 139 0.37 -0.51 -11.24
C VAL A 139 0.98 -1.86 -11.58
N TRP A 140 2.21 -1.86 -12.08
CA TRP A 140 2.85 -3.09 -12.49
C TRP A 140 4.34 -3.11 -12.16
N GLN A 141 4.89 -4.31 -12.12
CA GLN A 141 6.31 -4.56 -11.99
C GLN A 141 6.73 -5.63 -12.99
N VAL A 142 7.76 -5.34 -13.76
CA VAL A 142 8.33 -6.26 -14.74
C VAL A 142 9.45 -7.07 -14.07
N PHE A 143 9.40 -8.37 -14.23
CA PHE A 143 10.46 -9.28 -13.83
C PHE A 143 11.09 -9.90 -15.07
N PRO A 144 12.43 -10.01 -15.14
CA PRO A 144 13.08 -10.76 -16.19
C PRO A 144 12.62 -12.22 -16.09
N SER A 145 12.29 -12.83 -17.23
CA SER A 145 11.96 -14.24 -17.25
C SER A 145 13.16 -15.09 -16.85
N TYR A 146 12.99 -15.92 -15.85
CA TYR A 146 13.94 -16.96 -15.45
C TYR A 146 13.36 -18.31 -15.88
N GLY A 147 13.57 -18.69 -17.14
CA GLY A 147 13.13 -19.98 -17.65
C GLY A 147 14.10 -20.50 -18.70
N ALA A 148 14.43 -21.78 -18.65
CA ALA A 148 15.24 -22.42 -19.67
C ALA A 148 14.43 -22.52 -20.97
N GLY A 149 14.56 -21.54 -21.87
CA GLY A 149 14.04 -21.67 -23.21
C GLY A 149 13.59 -20.43 -23.94
N ASP A 150 13.13 -19.38 -23.26
CA ASP A 150 12.72 -18.17 -23.96
C ASP A 150 13.22 -16.91 -23.22
N GLU A 151 14.41 -16.45 -23.63
CA GLU A 151 15.06 -15.26 -23.07
C GLU A 151 14.28 -13.95 -23.30
N ARG A 152 13.17 -14.01 -24.03
CA ARG A 152 12.39 -12.85 -24.45
C ARG A 152 11.09 -12.64 -23.68
N ALA A 153 10.64 -13.62 -22.91
CA ALA A 153 9.38 -13.48 -22.16
C ALA A 153 9.57 -12.63 -20.91
N HIS A 154 8.63 -11.72 -20.67
CA HIS A 154 8.58 -10.87 -19.50
C HIS A 154 7.44 -11.34 -18.60
N ALA A 155 7.72 -11.62 -17.32
CA ALA A 155 6.70 -11.81 -16.31
C ALA A 155 6.35 -10.44 -15.71
N VAL A 156 5.10 -10.04 -15.84
CA VAL A 156 4.61 -8.74 -15.38
C VAL A 156 3.57 -8.95 -14.30
N LEU A 157 3.92 -8.63 -13.05
CA LEU A 157 2.95 -8.56 -11.96
C LEU A 157 2.13 -7.29 -12.13
N VAL A 158 0.84 -7.42 -12.29
CA VAL A 158 -0.10 -6.32 -12.39
C VAL A 158 -1.03 -6.32 -11.19
N VAL A 159 -1.20 -5.15 -10.59
CA VAL A 159 -2.15 -4.93 -9.49
C VAL A 159 -3.12 -3.84 -9.90
N ALA A 160 -4.41 -4.14 -9.78
CA ALA A 160 -5.49 -3.22 -10.14
C ALA A 160 -6.43 -2.98 -8.95
N ILE A 161 -6.87 -1.73 -8.80
CA ILE A 161 -7.86 -1.31 -7.81
C ILE A 161 -8.83 -0.33 -8.44
N GLN A 162 -10.10 -0.40 -8.07
CA GLN A 162 -11.06 0.64 -8.43
C GLN A 162 -10.70 1.96 -7.74
N GLU A 163 -10.62 3.05 -8.51
CA GLU A 163 -10.25 4.37 -7.99
C GLU A 163 -11.20 4.84 -6.89
N ALA A 164 -12.49 4.53 -7.00
CA ALA A 164 -13.48 4.83 -5.98
C ALA A 164 -13.18 4.15 -4.63
N ILE A 165 -12.69 2.90 -4.67
CA ILE A 165 -12.28 2.17 -3.46
C ILE A 165 -11.02 2.81 -2.87
N LEU A 166 -10.02 3.11 -3.70
CA LEU A 166 -8.79 3.76 -3.24
C LEU A 166 -9.10 5.10 -2.58
N LYS A 167 -9.89 5.95 -3.25
CA LYS A 167 -10.32 7.26 -2.72
C LYS A 167 -11.07 7.15 -1.39
N GLN A 168 -11.86 6.09 -1.20
CA GLN A 168 -12.57 5.86 0.07
C GLN A 168 -11.58 5.66 1.23
N TYR A 169 -10.50 4.90 1.02
CA TYR A 169 -9.45 4.71 2.03
C TYR A 169 -8.60 5.97 2.25
N GLU A 170 -8.29 6.70 1.18
CA GLU A 170 -7.56 7.96 1.26
C GLU A 170 -8.36 9.01 2.03
N SER A 171 -9.65 9.20 1.71
CA SER A 171 -10.55 10.12 2.40
C SER A 171 -10.71 9.79 3.89
N LEU A 172 -10.78 8.50 4.23
CA LEU A 172 -10.78 8.07 5.64
C LEU A 172 -9.49 8.50 6.36
N CYS A 173 -8.34 8.36 5.72
CA CYS A 173 -7.07 8.81 6.31
C CYS A 173 -7.04 10.32 6.49
N GLU A 174 -7.45 11.06 5.47
CA GLU A 174 -7.48 12.53 5.46
C GLU A 174 -8.40 13.08 6.56
N SER A 175 -9.57 12.46 6.78
CA SER A 175 -10.53 12.88 7.81
C SER A 175 -9.97 12.83 9.24
N VAL A 176 -8.90 12.07 9.44
CA VAL A 176 -8.20 11.96 10.73
C VAL A 176 -6.80 12.62 10.73
N GLY A 177 -6.51 13.44 9.71
CA GLY A 177 -5.25 14.18 9.60
C GLY A 177 -4.04 13.30 9.22
N LEU A 178 -4.29 12.19 8.51
CA LEU A 178 -3.25 11.33 7.95
C LEU A 178 -3.13 11.56 6.45
N LEU A 179 -1.89 11.59 5.94
CA LEU A 179 -1.62 11.75 4.51
C LEU A 179 -0.96 10.49 3.95
N PRO A 180 -1.66 9.66 3.19
CA PRO A 180 -1.07 8.53 2.49
C PRO A 180 -0.04 9.00 1.46
N GLN A 181 1.26 8.88 1.78
CA GLN A 181 2.34 9.15 0.82
C GLN A 181 2.69 7.93 -0.02
N GLU A 182 2.54 6.75 0.58
CA GLU A 182 2.70 5.48 -0.10
C GLU A 182 1.47 4.63 0.17
N VAL A 183 0.96 3.99 -0.88
CA VAL A 183 -0.10 2.99 -0.78
C VAL A 183 0.46 1.65 -1.22
N GLY A 184 0.17 0.61 -0.48
CA GLY A 184 0.63 -0.73 -0.80
C GLY A 184 -0.40 -1.78 -0.41
N VAL A 185 -0.24 -2.98 -0.95
CA VAL A 185 -1.04 -4.14 -0.59
C VAL A 185 -0.34 -4.90 0.54
N THR A 186 -1.11 -5.36 1.52
CA THR A 186 -0.56 -5.95 2.75
C THR A 186 0.39 -7.11 2.47
N SER A 187 -0.04 -8.10 1.69
CA SER A 187 0.77 -9.30 1.40
C SER A 187 2.05 -8.97 0.65
N PHE A 188 2.02 -8.08 -0.33
CA PHE A 188 3.21 -7.70 -1.07
C PHE A 188 4.24 -6.97 -0.20
N ARG A 189 3.78 -6.11 0.70
CA ARG A 189 4.69 -5.42 1.64
C ARG A 189 5.30 -6.39 2.65
N LEU A 190 4.53 -7.32 3.18
CA LEU A 190 5.03 -8.36 4.07
C LEU A 190 6.01 -9.29 3.37
N PHE A 191 5.70 -9.72 2.14
CA PHE A 191 6.59 -10.53 1.34
C PHE A 191 7.93 -9.83 1.05
N ASN A 192 7.89 -8.57 0.64
CA ASN A 192 9.10 -7.78 0.43
C ASN A 192 9.94 -7.60 1.71
N LEU A 193 9.29 -7.46 2.86
CA LEU A 193 9.97 -7.39 4.15
C LEU A 193 10.65 -8.71 4.50
N TRP A 194 9.94 -9.82 4.27
CA TRP A 194 10.47 -11.17 4.46
C TRP A 194 11.66 -11.44 3.53
N LEU A 195 11.55 -11.09 2.24
CA LEU A 195 12.66 -11.21 1.27
C LEU A 195 13.89 -10.44 1.73
N LYS A 196 13.73 -9.20 2.19
CA LYS A 196 14.83 -8.38 2.71
C LYS A 196 15.46 -9.01 3.97
N ALA A 197 14.64 -9.54 4.88
CA ALA A 197 15.13 -10.20 6.10
C ALA A 197 15.84 -11.52 5.79
N ALA A 198 15.32 -12.29 4.84
CA ALA A 198 15.86 -13.57 4.43
C ALA A 198 17.07 -13.41 3.48
N GLY A 199 17.06 -12.44 2.59
CA GLY A 199 18.14 -12.15 1.62
C GLY A 199 19.43 -11.62 2.27
N GLY A 200 19.35 -11.08 3.49
CA GLY A 200 20.54 -10.80 4.32
C GLY A 200 21.30 -12.05 4.75
N ARG A 201 20.68 -13.22 4.66
CA ARG A 201 21.34 -14.53 4.75
C ARG A 201 21.54 -15.03 3.33
N LYS A 202 22.75 -15.05 2.81
CA LYS A 202 23.23 -15.42 1.46
C LYS A 202 22.68 -16.75 0.83
N ARG A 203 21.46 -17.18 1.13
CA ARG A 203 20.88 -18.49 0.78
C ARG A 203 19.43 -18.42 0.29
N LEU A 204 18.98 -17.31 -0.25
CA LEU A 204 17.77 -17.36 -1.05
C LEU A 204 18.16 -17.81 -2.45
N GLY A 205 18.08 -19.11 -2.67
CA GLY A 205 18.16 -19.69 -4.01
C GLY A 205 17.06 -19.06 -4.90
N ARG A 206 17.22 -19.21 -6.21
CA ARG A 206 16.31 -18.68 -7.24
C ARG A 206 14.84 -19.13 -7.08
N ASP A 207 14.58 -20.10 -6.22
CA ASP A 207 13.27 -20.77 -6.06
C ASP A 207 12.28 -20.04 -5.11
N LEU A 208 12.64 -18.88 -4.56
CA LEU A 208 11.80 -18.12 -3.64
C LEU A 208 11.05 -16.95 -4.30
N LEU A 209 10.99 -16.91 -5.61
CA LEU A 209 10.25 -15.92 -6.37
C LEU A 209 8.87 -16.41 -6.85
N TRP A 210 8.39 -17.54 -6.28
CA TRP A 210 7.07 -18.13 -6.62
C TRP A 210 6.30 -18.53 -5.37
#